data_7108dadfe9f4a0ac1d4d1d7039c81877
#
_entry.id   7108dadfe9f4a0ac1d4d1d7039c81877
#
_cell.length_a   1.000
_cell.length_b   1.000
_cell.length_c   1.000
_cell.angle_alpha   90.00
_cell.angle_beta   90.00
_cell.angle_gamma   90.00
#
_symmetry.space_group_name_H-M   'P 1'
#
loop_
_entity.id
_entity.type
_entity.pdbx_description
1 polymer ?
#
loop_
_entity_poly.entity_id
_entity_poly.type
_entity_poly.pdbx_seq_one_letter_code
_entity_poly.pdbx_strand_id
1 'polypeptide(L)'
;HEVTAMALPPLPEGAVLPPEMKIEYGNYLEMRDDELRKYLTGCDGFVFAAGVDERVEGPAPIYNLYKKYNIDPINRLLKLAKECGVKHVSICGSYFAYFAKTMPELELTRWHPYIRSRVDQENAAMSFADETFSVAVLELPYIFGTQPGRKPVWMFLAEQIRNSKGNVMYPKGGSTM
;
A
#
# COMPACT_ATOMS: atom_id res chain seq x y z
N HIS A 1 11.04 11.61 15.40
CA HIS A 1 10.53 12.23 14.18
C HIS A 1 9.13 12.78 14.42
N GLU A 2 8.83 13.92 13.85
CA GLU A 2 7.47 14.45 13.81
C GLU A 2 6.75 13.83 12.61
N VAL A 3 5.55 13.27 12.83
CA VAL A 3 4.79 12.57 11.78
C VAL A 3 3.38 13.13 11.73
N THR A 4 2.96 13.54 10.55
CA THR A 4 1.56 13.83 10.22
C THR A 4 1.02 12.75 9.29
N ALA A 5 -0.07 12.11 9.68
CA ALA A 5 -0.73 11.10 8.86
C ALA A 5 -2.00 11.68 8.21
N MET A 6 -2.24 11.31 6.96
CA MET A 6 -3.52 11.58 6.28
C MET A 6 -4.28 10.28 6.10
N ALA A 7 -5.55 10.26 6.47
CA ALA A 7 -6.41 9.10 6.36
C ALA A 7 -7.81 9.47 5.82
N LEU A 8 -8.44 8.50 5.15
CA LEU A 8 -9.85 8.60 4.79
C LEU A 8 -10.73 8.40 6.04
N PRO A 9 -11.68 9.29 6.30
CA PRO A 9 -12.68 9.09 7.36
C PRO A 9 -13.77 8.08 6.92
N PRO A 10 -14.43 7.40 7.88
CA PRO A 10 -14.07 7.32 9.28
C PRO A 10 -12.95 6.31 9.55
N LEU A 11 -12.30 6.42 10.70
CA LEU A 11 -11.46 5.33 11.16
C LEU A 11 -12.31 4.08 11.39
N PRO A 12 -11.74 2.87 11.19
CA PRO A 12 -12.44 1.64 11.53
C PRO A 12 -12.89 1.65 13.00
N GLU A 13 -14.12 1.17 13.26
CA GLU A 13 -14.64 1.05 14.61
C GLU A 13 -13.67 0.27 15.52
N GLY A 14 -13.42 0.78 16.71
CA GLY A 14 -12.51 0.18 17.68
C GLY A 14 -11.02 0.44 17.41
N ALA A 15 -10.64 1.18 16.36
CA ALA A 15 -9.24 1.51 16.13
C ALA A 15 -8.72 2.46 17.23
N VAL A 16 -7.67 2.03 17.91
CA VAL A 16 -6.94 2.84 18.90
C VAL A 16 -5.62 3.27 18.29
N LEU A 17 -5.39 4.56 18.23
CA LEU A 17 -4.19 5.15 17.67
C LEU A 17 -3.32 5.76 18.77
N PRO A 18 -2.00 5.81 18.59
CA PRO A 18 -1.10 6.50 19.51
C PRO A 18 -1.56 7.95 19.68
N PRO A 19 -1.64 8.46 20.92
CA PRO A 19 -2.10 9.82 21.20
C PRO A 19 -1.20 10.90 20.60
N GLU A 20 0.05 10.57 20.32
CA GLU A 20 1.04 11.48 19.71
C GLU A 20 0.86 11.61 18.19
N MET A 21 0.08 10.72 17.58
CA MET A 21 -0.12 10.71 16.13
C MET A 21 -1.05 11.86 15.72
N LYS A 22 -0.52 12.79 14.94
CA LYS A 22 -1.33 13.81 14.28
C LYS A 22 -1.99 13.20 13.05
N ILE A 23 -3.32 13.19 13.01
CA ILE A 23 -4.08 12.66 11.88
C ILE A 23 -4.92 13.76 11.29
N GLU A 24 -4.73 13.96 9.99
CA GLU A 24 -5.56 14.80 9.15
C GLU A 24 -6.49 13.93 8.32
N TYR A 25 -7.76 14.27 8.30
CA TYR A 25 -8.74 13.51 7.54
C TYR A 25 -8.98 14.16 6.18
N GLY A 26 -8.79 13.40 5.12
CA GLY A 26 -8.98 13.89 3.77
C GLY A 26 -8.83 12.80 2.72
N ASN A 27 -9.43 13.06 1.55
CA ASN A 27 -9.28 12.20 0.39
C ASN A 27 -8.24 12.81 -0.57
N TYR A 28 -7.01 12.32 -0.49
CA TYR A 28 -5.92 12.81 -1.36
C TYR A 28 -6.20 12.66 -2.86
N LEU A 29 -7.13 11.77 -3.25
CA LEU A 29 -7.55 11.63 -4.65
C LEU A 29 -8.42 12.80 -5.15
N GLU A 30 -9.13 13.47 -4.24
CA GLU A 30 -10.07 14.58 -4.54
C GLU A 30 -9.49 15.94 -4.19
N MET A 31 -8.50 15.98 -3.31
CA MET A 31 -7.82 17.23 -2.95
C MET A 31 -7.11 17.86 -4.15
N ARG A 32 -7.10 19.19 -4.19
CA ARG A 32 -6.35 19.94 -5.20
C ARG A 32 -4.85 19.91 -4.86
N ASP A 33 -4.02 20.18 -5.85
CA ASP A 33 -2.57 20.17 -5.69
C ASP A 33 -2.07 21.21 -4.69
N ASP A 34 -2.72 22.39 -4.63
CA ASP A 34 -2.37 23.43 -3.66
C ASP A 34 -2.68 23.01 -2.22
N GLU A 35 -3.70 22.20 -2.00
CA GLU A 35 -4.03 21.64 -0.70
C GLU A 35 -3.01 20.54 -0.30
N LEU A 36 -2.68 19.66 -1.22
CA LEU A 36 -1.68 18.61 -0.98
C LEU A 36 -0.29 19.17 -0.69
N ARG A 37 0.11 20.27 -1.37
CA ARG A 37 1.38 20.95 -1.09
C ARG A 37 1.48 21.45 0.33
N LYS A 38 0.38 21.87 0.98
CA LYS A 38 0.42 22.32 2.39
C LYS A 38 0.87 21.23 3.34
N TYR A 39 0.54 19.97 3.03
CA TYR A 39 0.97 18.81 3.84
C TYR A 39 2.39 18.35 3.52
N LEU A 40 2.88 18.59 2.32
CA LEU A 40 4.20 18.16 1.86
C LEU A 40 5.29 19.20 2.15
N THR A 41 4.93 20.47 2.22
CA THR A 41 5.90 21.56 2.47
C THR A 41 6.48 21.44 3.87
N GLY A 42 7.82 21.44 3.94
CA GLY A 42 8.56 21.29 5.20
C GLY A 42 8.76 19.84 5.64
N CYS A 43 8.29 18.87 4.89
CA CYS A 43 8.57 17.47 5.15
C CYS A 43 9.88 17.05 4.50
N ASP A 44 10.72 16.31 5.23
CA ASP A 44 11.92 15.67 4.68
C ASP A 44 11.59 14.34 4.00
N GLY A 45 10.55 13.64 4.45
CA GLY A 45 10.14 12.32 3.99
C GLY A 45 8.65 12.20 3.73
N PHE A 46 8.30 11.35 2.78
CA PHE A 46 6.93 10.99 2.43
C PHE A 46 6.76 9.48 2.39
N VAL A 47 5.73 8.96 3.05
CA VAL A 47 5.37 7.54 3.02
C VAL A 47 4.01 7.36 2.37
N PHE A 48 3.96 6.59 1.29
CA PHE A 48 2.71 6.20 0.66
C PHE A 48 2.32 4.80 1.10
N ALA A 49 1.34 4.72 2.00
CA ALA A 49 0.83 3.47 2.57
C ALA A 49 -0.63 3.20 2.19
N ALA A 50 -1.14 3.88 1.17
CA ALA A 50 -2.50 3.72 0.66
C ALA A 50 -2.54 2.82 -0.57
N GLY A 51 -3.75 2.47 -0.99
CA GLY A 51 -4.01 1.67 -2.19
C GLY A 51 -5.07 0.60 -1.94
N VAL A 52 -5.28 -0.22 -2.96
CA VAL A 52 -6.20 -1.35 -2.92
C VAL A 52 -5.44 -2.65 -3.17
N ASP A 53 -5.89 -3.72 -2.51
CA ASP A 53 -5.29 -5.05 -2.62
C ASP A 53 -6.06 -5.97 -3.59
N GLU A 54 -5.60 -7.20 -3.72
CA GLU A 54 -6.15 -8.21 -4.63
C GLU A 54 -7.57 -8.65 -4.32
N ARG A 55 -8.08 -8.32 -3.14
CA ARG A 55 -9.43 -8.71 -2.67
C ARG A 55 -10.52 -7.75 -3.12
N VAL A 56 -10.14 -6.60 -3.69
CA VAL A 56 -11.09 -5.61 -4.15
C VAL A 56 -11.73 -6.06 -5.45
N GLU A 57 -13.05 -6.08 -5.47
CA GLU A 57 -13.85 -6.36 -6.66
C GLU A 57 -14.24 -5.07 -7.38
N GLY A 58 -14.39 -5.15 -8.71
CA GLY A 58 -14.79 -4.00 -9.52
C GLY A 58 -15.10 -4.39 -10.96
N PRO A 59 -15.52 -3.43 -11.79
CA PRO A 59 -15.86 -3.69 -13.18
C PRO A 59 -14.63 -4.10 -14.00
N ALA A 60 -14.86 -4.90 -15.03
CA ALA A 60 -13.81 -5.28 -15.97
C ALA A 60 -13.46 -4.10 -16.92
N PRO A 61 -12.18 -3.93 -17.29
CA PRO A 61 -11.04 -4.64 -16.76
C PRO A 61 -10.62 -4.12 -15.37
N ILE A 62 -10.55 -4.99 -14.40
CA ILE A 62 -10.23 -4.68 -12.99
C ILE A 62 -8.90 -3.92 -12.82
N TYR A 63 -7.97 -4.07 -13.77
CA TYR A 63 -6.71 -3.34 -13.78
C TYR A 63 -6.90 -1.81 -13.72
N ASN A 64 -7.97 -1.28 -14.31
CA ASN A 64 -8.26 0.16 -14.27
C ASN A 64 -8.51 0.65 -12.84
N LEU A 65 -9.14 -0.18 -12.01
CA LEU A 65 -9.33 0.12 -10.59
C LEU A 65 -7.99 0.13 -9.86
N TYR A 66 -7.15 -0.87 -10.08
CA TYR A 66 -5.81 -0.91 -9.48
C TYR A 66 -4.95 0.28 -9.95
N LYS A 67 -5.01 0.62 -11.23
CA LYS A 67 -4.30 1.79 -11.76
C LYS A 67 -4.72 3.08 -11.05
N LYS A 68 -6.03 3.31 -10.91
CA LYS A 68 -6.60 4.49 -10.26
C LYS A 68 -6.13 4.67 -8.82
N TYR A 69 -5.99 3.58 -8.06
CA TYR A 69 -5.69 3.65 -6.62
C TYR A 69 -4.24 3.36 -6.27
N ASN A 70 -3.52 2.60 -7.10
CA ASN A 70 -2.14 2.21 -6.80
C ASN A 70 -1.11 2.97 -7.63
N ILE A 71 -1.41 3.39 -8.87
CA ILE A 71 -0.42 3.95 -9.79
C ILE A 71 -0.60 5.46 -9.98
N ASP A 72 -1.80 5.90 -10.37
CA ASP A 72 -2.06 7.31 -10.68
C ASP A 72 -1.73 8.24 -9.51
N PRO A 73 -2.04 7.88 -8.22
CA PRO A 73 -1.65 8.70 -7.09
C PRO A 73 -0.14 8.84 -6.92
N ILE A 74 0.63 7.79 -7.23
CA ILE A 74 2.10 7.83 -7.16
C ILE A 74 2.64 8.91 -8.08
N ASN A 75 2.24 8.91 -9.34
CA ASN A 75 2.69 9.90 -10.32
C ASN A 75 2.41 11.33 -9.87
N ARG A 76 1.22 11.56 -9.30
CA ARG A 76 0.82 12.88 -8.83
C ARG A 76 1.54 13.29 -7.56
N LEU A 77 1.52 12.42 -6.54
CA LEU A 77 2.03 12.75 -5.20
C LEU A 77 3.56 12.85 -5.17
N LEU A 78 4.28 12.00 -5.90
CA LEU A 78 5.74 12.08 -5.97
C LEU A 78 6.20 13.34 -6.70
N LYS A 79 5.50 13.74 -7.76
CA LYS A 79 5.76 15.02 -8.42
C LYS A 79 5.62 16.19 -7.43
N LEU A 80 4.50 16.24 -6.70
CA LEU A 80 4.25 17.30 -5.70
C LEU A 80 5.27 17.25 -4.55
N ALA A 81 5.59 16.06 -4.04
CA ALA A 81 6.57 15.88 -2.99
C ALA A 81 7.95 16.42 -3.41
N LYS A 82 8.40 16.09 -4.61
CA LYS A 82 9.65 16.59 -5.17
C LYS A 82 9.66 18.12 -5.32
N GLU A 83 8.59 18.70 -5.85
CA GLU A 83 8.40 20.14 -5.98
C GLU A 83 8.39 20.86 -4.60
N CYS A 84 7.90 20.21 -3.55
CA CYS A 84 7.89 20.73 -2.17
C CYS A 84 9.20 20.53 -1.40
N GLY A 85 10.21 19.92 -2.01
CA GLY A 85 11.53 19.73 -1.39
C GLY A 85 11.65 18.49 -0.50
N VAL A 86 10.71 17.53 -0.57
CA VAL A 86 10.84 16.22 0.05
C VAL A 86 12.05 15.52 -0.57
N LYS A 87 12.83 14.82 0.25
CA LYS A 87 14.07 14.15 -0.17
C LYS A 87 13.97 12.64 -0.17
N HIS A 88 13.11 12.08 0.67
CA HIS A 88 13.02 10.65 0.91
C HIS A 88 11.58 10.17 0.76
N VAL A 89 11.38 9.16 -0.07
CA VAL A 89 10.07 8.55 -0.29
C VAL A 89 10.13 7.06 -0.01
N SER A 90 9.11 6.57 0.70
CA SER A 90 8.88 5.14 0.88
C SER A 90 7.48 4.77 0.40
N ILE A 91 7.39 3.78 -0.46
CA ILE A 91 6.13 3.25 -0.97
C ILE A 91 5.88 1.87 -0.34
N CYS A 92 4.72 1.68 0.26
CA CYS A 92 4.28 0.36 0.71
C CYS A 92 3.85 -0.46 -0.50
N GLY A 93 4.79 -1.19 -1.08
CA GLY A 93 4.62 -2.08 -2.21
C GLY A 93 4.06 -3.44 -1.81
N SER A 94 4.29 -4.46 -2.64
CA SER A 94 3.81 -5.82 -2.42
C SER A 94 4.87 -6.84 -2.81
N TYR A 95 5.05 -7.87 -1.97
CA TYR A 95 5.93 -9.00 -2.26
C TYR A 95 5.57 -9.76 -3.55
N PHE A 96 4.36 -9.58 -4.08
CA PHE A 96 4.00 -10.10 -5.40
C PHE A 96 4.80 -9.47 -6.54
N ALA A 97 5.26 -8.22 -6.38
CA ALA A 97 6.19 -7.60 -7.34
C ALA A 97 7.55 -8.32 -7.31
N TYR A 98 8.04 -8.68 -6.13
CA TYR A 98 9.24 -9.50 -5.98
C TYR A 98 9.11 -10.85 -6.72
N PHE A 99 8.02 -11.58 -6.52
CA PHE A 99 7.80 -12.86 -7.20
C PHE A 99 7.71 -12.70 -8.72
N ALA A 100 7.07 -11.64 -9.21
CA ALA A 100 7.01 -11.38 -10.65
C ALA A 100 8.40 -11.15 -11.26
N LYS A 101 9.33 -10.57 -10.50
CA LYS A 101 10.72 -10.34 -10.93
C LYS A 101 11.60 -11.58 -10.82
N THR A 102 11.41 -12.37 -9.77
CA THR A 102 12.29 -13.53 -9.47
C THR A 102 11.80 -14.83 -10.09
N MET A 103 10.54 -14.89 -10.54
CA MET A 103 9.92 -16.06 -11.17
C MET A 103 9.29 -15.66 -12.52
N PRO A 104 10.09 -15.16 -13.49
CA PRO A 104 9.58 -14.65 -14.77
C PRO A 104 8.87 -15.72 -15.60
N GLU A 105 9.23 -16.99 -15.41
CA GLU A 105 8.61 -18.13 -16.06
C GLU A 105 7.12 -18.31 -15.73
N LEU A 106 6.66 -17.75 -14.60
CA LEU A 106 5.26 -17.79 -14.19
C LEU A 106 4.39 -16.72 -14.88
N GLU A 107 5.00 -15.77 -15.58
CA GLU A 107 4.32 -14.67 -16.28
C GLU A 107 3.23 -13.98 -15.41
N LEU A 108 3.49 -13.80 -14.11
CA LEU A 108 2.47 -13.37 -13.12
C LEU A 108 1.79 -12.04 -13.50
N THR A 109 2.51 -11.12 -14.08
CA THR A 109 1.96 -9.82 -14.51
C THR A 109 1.00 -9.94 -15.70
N ARG A 110 1.16 -10.99 -16.51
CA ARG A 110 0.27 -11.28 -17.64
C ARG A 110 -1.09 -11.78 -17.17
N TRP A 111 -1.08 -12.65 -16.17
CA TRP A 111 -2.27 -13.37 -15.73
C TRP A 111 -3.00 -12.68 -14.57
N HIS A 112 -2.28 -11.88 -13.77
CA HIS A 112 -2.84 -11.30 -12.56
C HIS A 112 -2.78 -9.76 -12.58
N PRO A 113 -3.91 -9.08 -12.83
CA PRO A 113 -3.97 -7.61 -12.95
C PRO A 113 -3.46 -6.86 -11.71
N TYR A 114 -3.69 -7.40 -10.52
CA TYR A 114 -3.15 -6.81 -9.29
C TYR A 114 -1.63 -6.86 -9.27
N ILE A 115 -1.02 -8.02 -9.54
CA ILE A 115 0.45 -8.16 -9.56
C ILE A 115 1.05 -7.21 -10.59
N ARG A 116 0.48 -7.14 -11.78
CA ARG A 116 0.85 -6.17 -12.80
C ARG A 116 0.83 -4.74 -12.25
N SER A 117 -0.25 -4.36 -11.57
CA SER A 117 -0.38 -3.00 -11.02
C SER A 117 0.67 -2.68 -9.96
N ARG A 118 1.12 -3.67 -9.18
CA ARG A 118 2.16 -3.46 -8.16
C ARG A 118 3.56 -3.32 -8.78
N VAL A 119 3.85 -4.06 -9.86
CA VAL A 119 5.07 -3.86 -10.65
C VAL A 119 5.05 -2.50 -11.36
N ASP A 120 3.93 -2.13 -11.96
CA ASP A 120 3.79 -0.83 -12.63
C ASP A 120 3.87 0.34 -11.63
N GLN A 121 3.35 0.17 -10.40
CA GLN A 121 3.51 1.14 -9.30
C GLN A 121 4.98 1.33 -8.92
N GLU A 122 5.71 0.23 -8.77
CA GLU A 122 7.14 0.27 -8.46
C GLU A 122 7.92 0.99 -9.56
N ASN A 123 7.69 0.63 -10.82
CA ASN A 123 8.33 1.27 -11.96
C ASN A 123 8.02 2.78 -12.01
N ALA A 124 6.76 3.16 -11.78
CA ALA A 124 6.35 4.55 -11.72
C ALA A 124 7.04 5.30 -10.58
N ALA A 125 7.10 4.71 -9.38
CA ALA A 125 7.78 5.32 -8.24
C ALA A 125 9.28 5.50 -8.48
N MET A 126 9.96 4.45 -8.92
CA MET A 126 11.40 4.46 -9.17
C MET A 126 11.81 5.43 -10.28
N SER A 127 10.92 5.74 -11.23
CA SER A 127 11.21 6.73 -12.28
C SER A 127 11.41 8.17 -11.77
N PHE A 128 10.98 8.47 -10.53
CA PHE A 128 11.19 9.77 -9.89
C PHE A 128 12.54 9.89 -9.17
N ALA A 129 13.21 8.76 -8.90
CA ALA A 129 14.45 8.76 -8.13
C ALA A 129 15.58 9.47 -8.89
N ASP A 130 16.32 10.33 -8.18
CA ASP A 130 17.55 10.96 -8.64
C ASP A 130 18.48 11.26 -7.43
N GLU A 131 19.55 12.01 -7.67
CA GLU A 131 20.57 12.34 -6.67
C GLU A 131 20.00 13.13 -5.48
N THR A 132 18.87 13.83 -5.65
CA THR A 132 18.25 14.70 -4.65
C THR A 132 16.95 14.15 -4.07
N PHE A 133 16.39 13.12 -4.69
CA PHE A 133 15.10 12.54 -4.35
C PHE A 133 15.20 11.01 -4.33
N SER A 134 15.43 10.46 -3.15
CA SER A 134 15.54 9.01 -2.98
C SER A 134 14.17 8.35 -2.86
N VAL A 135 13.98 7.24 -3.57
CA VAL A 135 12.74 6.46 -3.55
C VAL A 135 13.05 5.02 -3.16
N ALA A 136 12.31 4.50 -2.19
CA ALA A 136 12.34 3.10 -1.81
C ALA A 136 10.94 2.49 -1.95
N VAL A 137 10.85 1.33 -2.58
CA VAL A 137 9.60 0.55 -2.61
C VAL A 137 9.79 -0.68 -1.75
N LEU A 138 8.96 -0.79 -0.72
CA LEU A 138 8.99 -1.89 0.22
C LEU A 138 8.07 -3.00 -0.28
N GLU A 139 8.63 -4.10 -0.71
CA GLU A 139 7.86 -5.27 -1.20
C GLU A 139 7.32 -6.07 -0.01
N LEU A 140 6.34 -5.48 0.68
CA LEU A 140 5.81 -5.98 1.94
C LEU A 140 5.08 -7.31 1.77
N PRO A 141 5.41 -8.33 2.58
CA PRO A 141 4.62 -9.55 2.70
C PRO A 141 3.36 -9.31 3.54
N TYR A 142 2.60 -10.36 3.82
CA TYR A 142 1.54 -10.28 4.82
C TYR A 142 2.09 -9.82 6.16
N ILE A 143 1.47 -8.78 6.73
CA ILE A 143 1.90 -8.21 8.00
C ILE A 143 1.17 -8.91 9.13
N PHE A 144 1.90 -9.70 9.91
CA PHE A 144 1.40 -10.44 11.08
C PHE A 144 1.53 -9.58 12.35
N GLY A 145 0.92 -8.40 12.32
CA GLY A 145 0.88 -7.51 13.47
C GLY A 145 -0.48 -7.52 14.17
N THR A 146 -0.50 -6.95 15.37
CA THR A 146 -1.73 -6.65 16.08
C THR A 146 -1.80 -5.14 16.32
N GLN A 147 -3.01 -4.60 16.23
CA GLN A 147 -3.30 -3.22 16.59
C GLN A 147 -4.45 -3.23 17.61
N PRO A 148 -4.33 -2.52 18.73
CA PRO A 148 -5.43 -2.42 19.68
C PRO A 148 -6.73 -1.99 18.98
N GLY A 149 -7.82 -2.68 19.29
CA GLY A 149 -9.15 -2.43 18.72
C GLY A 149 -9.36 -2.93 17.29
N ARG A 150 -8.35 -3.54 16.63
CA ARG A 150 -8.51 -4.15 15.30
C ARG A 150 -8.23 -5.64 15.31
N LYS A 151 -9.09 -6.38 14.61
CA LYS A 151 -8.89 -7.82 14.39
C LYS A 151 -7.73 -8.02 13.41
N PRO A 152 -6.65 -8.75 13.79
CA PRO A 152 -5.55 -9.02 12.89
C PRO A 152 -5.99 -9.82 11.67
N VAL A 153 -5.34 -9.59 10.52
CA VAL A 153 -5.65 -10.29 9.26
C VAL A 153 -5.58 -11.81 9.42
N TRP A 154 -4.62 -12.33 10.18
CA TRP A 154 -4.43 -13.77 10.38
C TRP A 154 -5.52 -14.44 11.25
N MET A 155 -6.41 -13.66 11.90
CA MET A 155 -7.49 -14.23 12.73
C MET A 155 -8.45 -15.10 11.94
N PHE A 156 -8.66 -14.87 10.63
CA PHE A 156 -9.50 -15.73 9.82
C PHE A 156 -9.01 -17.19 9.84
N LEU A 157 -7.69 -17.39 9.77
CA LEU A 157 -7.07 -18.72 9.83
C LEU A 157 -7.26 -19.36 11.20
N ALA A 158 -7.03 -18.58 12.27
CA ALA A 158 -7.22 -19.07 13.64
C ALA A 158 -8.69 -19.46 13.89
N GLU A 159 -9.65 -18.70 13.37
CA GLU A 159 -11.07 -19.02 13.45
C GLU A 159 -11.44 -20.25 12.64
N GLN A 160 -10.90 -20.39 11.44
CA GLN A 160 -11.10 -21.58 10.61
C GLN A 160 -10.59 -22.83 11.33
N ILE A 161 -9.41 -22.78 11.94
CA ILE A 161 -8.85 -23.88 12.73
C ILE A 161 -9.74 -24.17 13.94
N ARG A 162 -10.13 -23.16 14.69
CA ARG A 162 -10.97 -23.30 15.89
C ARG A 162 -12.34 -23.90 15.57
N ASN A 163 -12.94 -23.49 14.45
CA ASN A 163 -14.27 -23.93 14.05
C ASN A 163 -14.27 -25.25 13.27
N SER A 164 -13.10 -25.72 12.85
CA SER A 164 -12.97 -27.02 12.21
C SER A 164 -13.13 -28.11 13.26
N LYS A 165 -14.04 -29.04 13.00
CA LYS A 165 -14.26 -30.24 13.85
C LYS A 165 -13.15 -31.28 13.64
N GLY A 166 -11.88 -30.88 13.64
CA GLY A 166 -10.71 -31.75 13.56
C GLY A 166 -10.02 -31.85 12.20
N ASN A 167 -10.64 -31.42 11.13
CA ASN A 167 -10.02 -31.44 9.78
C ASN A 167 -10.00 -30.04 9.18
N VAL A 168 -8.80 -29.48 9.02
CA VAL A 168 -8.61 -28.25 8.23
C VAL A 168 -8.02 -28.67 6.89
N MET A 169 -8.75 -28.42 5.81
CA MET A 169 -8.20 -28.57 4.46
C MET A 169 -7.28 -27.38 4.19
N TYR A 170 -6.02 -27.67 3.99
CA TYR A 170 -5.02 -26.70 3.62
C TYR A 170 -4.41 -27.06 2.25
N PRO A 171 -4.35 -26.15 1.27
CA PRO A 171 -3.73 -26.47 0.00
C PRO A 171 -2.25 -26.81 0.21
N LYS A 172 -1.79 -27.86 -0.44
CA LYS A 172 -0.37 -28.24 -0.42
C LYS A 172 0.43 -27.18 -1.17
N GLY A 173 1.37 -26.57 -0.49
CA GLY A 173 2.24 -25.54 -1.05
C GLY A 173 1.89 -24.15 -0.54
N GLY A 174 2.72 -23.21 -0.86
CA GLY A 174 2.73 -21.87 -0.31
C GLY A 174 3.66 -21.76 0.87
N SER A 175 4.54 -20.77 0.85
CA SER A 175 5.28 -20.35 2.03
C SER A 175 4.71 -19.01 2.47
N THR A 176 4.34 -18.94 3.72
CA THR A 176 4.21 -17.66 4.41
C THR A 176 5.58 -17.36 4.99
N MET A 177 6.15 -16.27 4.58
CA MET A 177 7.33 -15.73 5.24
C MET A 177 6.93 -14.88 6.42
#